data_70144b10e754a6ea16fb6b845594a232
#
_entry.id   70144b10e754a6ea16fb6b845594a232
#
_cell.length_a   1.000
_cell.length_b   1.000
_cell.length_c   1.000
_cell.angle_alpha   90.00
_cell.angle_beta   90.00
_cell.angle_gamma   90.00
#
_symmetry.space_group_name_H-M   'P 1'
#
loop_
_entity.id
_entity.type
_entity.pdbx_description
1 polymer ?
#
loop_
_entity_poly.entity_id
_entity_poly.type
_entity_poly.pdbx_seq_one_letter_code
_entity_poly.pdbx_strand_id
1 'polypeptide(L)'
;MNNKIVIIGCGNVGMSYAYALLNQNTNVNELVLIDLDKERAIGEAMDLNHGIAFAPGRINIKAGDYSDCKDADIVCIAAGANQNPGETRMDLINKNSVIFKSIVTEVMKNEFDGIFLIATNPLDVMTYLTWKYSNLPHSRIIGSGTSLDTSRLRFMIGEKLNISPKSVHAYIIGEHGDSEFAPFSNATIGLQNIHNFLNDDELNKIYHNVKNAAYEIINRKKATYYGIGMCLVRITNAILNNE
;
A
#
# COMPACT_ATOMS: atom_id res chain seq x y z
N MET A 1 17.70 -4.96 12.81
CA MET A 1 16.70 -4.04 12.22
C MET A 1 16.26 -3.09 13.31
N ASN A 2 16.23 -1.79 13.01
CA ASN A 2 15.75 -0.78 13.96
C ASN A 2 14.21 -0.73 13.98
N ASN A 3 13.57 -1.42 13.05
CA ASN A 3 12.13 -1.41 12.80
C ASN A 3 11.61 0.03 12.62
N LYS A 4 12.38 0.82 11.86
CA LYS A 4 12.09 2.20 11.51
C LYS A 4 11.45 2.28 10.15
N ILE A 5 10.32 2.98 10.08
CA ILE A 5 9.59 3.21 8.83
C ILE A 5 9.55 4.71 8.57
N VAL A 6 9.83 5.09 7.32
CA VAL A 6 9.62 6.44 6.82
C VAL A 6 8.46 6.43 5.82
N ILE A 7 7.48 7.27 6.01
CA ILE A 7 6.38 7.48 5.05
C ILE A 7 6.59 8.83 4.37
N ILE A 8 6.72 8.82 3.05
CA ILE A 8 6.82 10.02 2.22
C ILE A 8 5.47 10.25 1.53
N GLY A 9 4.80 11.32 1.95
CA GLY A 9 3.45 11.70 1.53
C GLY A 9 2.41 11.47 2.62
N CYS A 10 2.04 12.55 3.33
CA CYS A 10 1.03 12.57 4.39
C CYS A 10 -0.39 12.80 3.83
N GLY A 11 -0.68 12.24 2.65
CA GLY A 11 -2.01 12.20 2.06
C GLY A 11 -2.89 11.10 2.66
N ASN A 12 -4.09 10.91 2.11
CA ASN A 12 -5.05 9.92 2.61
C ASN A 12 -4.46 8.51 2.73
N VAL A 13 -3.67 8.07 1.76
CA VAL A 13 -3.05 6.72 1.77
C VAL A 13 -1.97 6.63 2.83
N GLY A 14 -1.02 7.58 2.85
CA GLY A 14 0.07 7.59 3.84
C GLY A 14 -0.44 7.66 5.26
N MET A 15 -1.43 8.50 5.54
CA MET A 15 -2.00 8.62 6.88
C MET A 15 -2.88 7.44 7.27
N SER A 16 -3.61 6.81 6.33
CA SER A 16 -4.32 5.55 6.61
C SER A 16 -3.34 4.42 6.93
N TYR A 17 -2.19 4.38 6.27
CA TYR A 17 -1.13 3.42 6.59
C TYR A 17 -0.50 3.70 7.96
N ALA A 18 -0.14 4.94 8.27
CA ALA A 18 0.39 5.34 9.56
C ALA A 18 -0.56 4.99 10.71
N TYR A 19 -1.85 5.32 10.55
CA TYR A 19 -2.88 5.00 11.54
C TYR A 19 -3.11 3.48 11.67
N ALA A 20 -3.05 2.74 10.57
CA ALA A 20 -3.16 1.28 10.63
C ALA A 20 -1.95 0.63 11.33
N LEU A 21 -0.72 1.16 11.17
CA LEU A 21 0.47 0.74 11.91
C LEU A 21 0.28 0.95 13.42
N LEU A 22 -0.26 2.11 13.82
CA LEU A 22 -0.49 2.44 15.23
C LEU A 22 -1.55 1.52 15.87
N ASN A 23 -2.60 1.15 15.14
CA ASN A 23 -3.72 0.34 15.65
C ASN A 23 -3.49 -1.17 15.59
N GLN A 24 -2.41 -1.63 14.97
CA GLN A 24 -2.07 -3.04 14.93
C GLN A 24 -0.83 -3.30 15.80
N ASN A 25 -0.76 -4.49 16.37
CA ASN A 25 0.42 -4.90 17.12
C ASN A 25 1.55 -5.24 16.11
N THR A 26 2.25 -4.21 15.63
CA THR A 26 3.38 -4.31 14.72
C THR A 26 4.70 -4.23 15.48
N ASN A 27 5.77 -4.74 14.89
CA ASN A 27 7.13 -4.62 15.46
C ASN A 27 7.80 -3.28 15.09
N VAL A 28 7.01 -2.26 14.73
CA VAL A 28 7.53 -0.93 14.35
C VAL A 28 7.86 -0.15 15.61
N ASN A 29 9.09 0.36 15.71
CA ASN A 29 9.57 1.16 16.83
C ASN A 29 9.55 2.66 16.56
N GLU A 30 9.83 3.05 15.32
CA GLU A 30 9.88 4.45 14.90
C GLU A 30 9.14 4.65 13.57
N LEU A 31 8.33 5.68 13.52
CA LEU A 31 7.58 6.11 12.34
C LEU A 31 7.91 7.58 12.05
N VAL A 32 8.49 7.84 10.90
CA VAL A 32 8.82 9.20 10.45
C VAL A 32 7.89 9.60 9.32
N LEU A 33 7.30 10.77 9.41
CA LEU A 33 6.42 11.34 8.40
C LEU A 33 7.14 12.46 7.65
N ILE A 34 7.17 12.36 6.33
CA ILE A 34 7.77 13.36 5.44
C ILE A 34 6.70 13.81 4.45
N ASP A 35 6.52 15.11 4.34
CA ASP A 35 5.67 15.71 3.30
C ASP A 35 6.34 16.98 2.75
N LEU A 36 5.95 17.38 1.55
CA LEU A 36 6.34 18.67 0.98
C LEU A 36 5.85 19.82 1.85
N ASP A 37 4.63 19.68 2.39
CA ASP A 37 4.07 20.54 3.42
C ASP A 37 4.52 20.04 4.81
N LYS A 38 5.58 20.63 5.32
CA LYS A 38 6.17 20.26 6.61
C LYS A 38 5.23 20.48 7.79
N GLU A 39 4.43 21.55 7.76
CA GLU A 39 3.46 21.83 8.81
C GLU A 39 2.38 20.76 8.88
N ARG A 40 1.96 20.27 7.72
CA ARG A 40 1.07 19.11 7.64
C ARG A 40 1.68 17.88 8.30
N ALA A 41 2.92 17.52 7.95
CA ALA A 41 3.60 16.37 8.56
C ALA A 41 3.72 16.49 10.08
N ILE A 42 3.99 17.70 10.59
CA ILE A 42 4.03 17.99 12.03
C ILE A 42 2.65 17.78 12.66
N GLY A 43 1.60 18.34 12.06
CA GLY A 43 0.23 18.20 12.55
C GLY A 43 -0.23 16.73 12.59
N GLU A 44 0.04 15.97 11.54
CA GLU A 44 -0.29 14.53 11.46
C GLU A 44 0.48 13.71 12.53
N ALA A 45 1.76 14.02 12.74
CA ALA A 45 2.54 13.36 13.78
C ALA A 45 2.01 13.68 15.18
N MET A 46 1.61 14.93 15.43
CA MET A 46 0.99 15.32 16.71
C MET A 46 -0.32 14.56 16.95
N ASP A 47 -1.19 14.50 15.97
CA ASP A 47 -2.51 13.85 16.09
C ASP A 47 -2.35 12.33 16.35
N LEU A 48 -1.47 11.65 15.62
CA LEU A 48 -1.16 10.24 15.86
C LEU A 48 -0.59 10.01 17.27
N ASN A 49 0.32 10.89 17.74
CA ASN A 49 0.90 10.78 19.08
C ASN A 49 -0.15 10.93 20.18
N HIS A 50 -1.17 11.75 19.99
CA HIS A 50 -2.26 11.88 20.96
C HIS A 50 -3.07 10.57 21.11
N GLY A 51 -3.05 9.70 20.10
CA GLY A 51 -3.68 8.37 20.12
C GLY A 51 -2.89 7.28 20.86
N ILE A 52 -1.57 7.49 21.08
CA ILE A 52 -0.66 6.44 21.61
C ILE A 52 -1.11 5.89 22.97
N ALA A 53 -1.73 6.70 23.81
CA ALA A 53 -2.20 6.27 25.12
C ALA A 53 -3.23 5.12 25.06
N PHE A 54 -3.88 4.94 23.91
CA PHE A 54 -4.91 3.92 23.68
C PHE A 54 -4.50 2.90 22.62
N ALA A 55 -3.31 3.02 22.04
CA ALA A 55 -2.78 2.10 21.03
C ALA A 55 -2.34 0.77 21.68
N PRO A 56 -2.40 -0.36 20.93
CA PRO A 56 -1.99 -1.67 21.46
C PRO A 56 -0.47 -1.79 21.64
N GLY A 57 0.33 -0.92 20.99
CA GLY A 57 1.79 -0.89 21.05
C GLY A 57 2.31 0.52 21.23
N ARG A 58 3.62 0.65 21.35
CA ARG A 58 4.30 1.93 21.46
C ARG A 58 5.17 2.17 20.22
N ILE A 59 4.87 3.22 19.47
CA ILE A 59 5.65 3.67 18.32
C ILE A 59 6.09 5.11 18.60
N ASN A 60 7.36 5.42 18.34
CA ASN A 60 7.85 6.80 18.36
C ASN A 60 7.53 7.47 17.01
N ILE A 61 6.61 8.43 17.02
CA ILE A 61 6.12 9.07 15.79
C ILE A 61 6.61 10.52 15.74
N LYS A 62 7.22 10.91 14.62
CA LYS A 62 7.70 12.28 14.40
C LYS A 62 7.55 12.72 12.95
N ALA A 63 7.43 14.01 12.71
CA ALA A 63 7.75 14.60 11.43
C ALA A 63 9.28 14.64 11.27
N GLY A 64 9.76 14.43 10.04
CA GLY A 64 11.18 14.39 9.75
C GLY A 64 11.52 14.91 8.36
N ASP A 65 12.73 14.62 7.93
CA ASP A 65 13.23 14.93 6.60
C ASP A 65 13.97 13.74 5.97
N TYR A 66 14.51 13.93 4.77
CA TYR A 66 15.18 12.85 4.06
C TYR A 66 16.42 12.28 4.77
N SER A 67 17.03 13.00 5.72
CA SER A 67 18.13 12.46 6.53
C SER A 67 17.68 11.31 7.43
N ASP A 68 16.42 11.27 7.80
CA ASP A 68 15.81 10.18 8.57
C ASP A 68 15.71 8.86 7.77
N CYS A 69 15.91 8.88 6.46
CA CYS A 69 15.89 7.68 5.63
C CYS A 69 17.15 6.81 5.81
N LYS A 70 18.27 7.36 6.27
CA LYS A 70 19.58 6.68 6.32
C LYS A 70 19.53 5.32 7.02
N ASP A 71 18.85 5.24 8.15
CA ASP A 71 18.76 4.05 9.00
C ASP A 71 17.36 3.43 9.01
N ALA A 72 16.52 3.79 8.04
CA ALA A 72 15.19 3.23 7.89
C ALA A 72 15.24 1.80 7.29
N ASP A 73 14.45 0.89 7.83
CA ASP A 73 14.27 -0.44 7.26
C ASP A 73 13.34 -0.39 6.05
N ILE A 74 12.33 0.49 6.09
CA ILE A 74 11.35 0.66 5.01
C ILE A 74 11.12 2.16 4.75
N VAL A 75 11.24 2.57 3.49
CA VAL A 75 10.75 3.86 3.01
C VAL A 75 9.52 3.61 2.14
N CYS A 76 8.35 4.01 2.65
CA CYS A 76 7.10 3.92 1.91
C CYS A 76 6.82 5.21 1.15
N ILE A 77 6.67 5.15 -0.18
CA ILE A 77 6.29 6.29 -1.00
C ILE A 77 4.79 6.22 -1.30
N ALA A 78 4.03 7.11 -0.65
CA ALA A 78 2.61 7.36 -0.87
C ALA A 78 2.35 8.76 -1.45
N ALA A 79 3.42 9.52 -1.74
CA ALA A 79 3.36 10.82 -2.39
C ALA A 79 3.13 10.68 -3.90
N GLY A 80 2.31 11.55 -4.45
CA GLY A 80 2.05 11.62 -5.89
C GLY A 80 0.94 12.61 -6.21
N ALA A 81 0.91 13.04 -7.46
CA ALA A 81 -0.19 13.85 -7.96
C ALA A 81 -1.42 12.96 -8.23
N ASN A 82 -2.60 13.51 -7.98
CA ASN A 82 -3.85 12.91 -8.42
C ASN A 82 -4.09 13.20 -9.90
N GLN A 83 -4.82 12.31 -10.57
CA GLN A 83 -5.30 12.55 -11.93
C GLN A 83 -6.40 13.62 -11.90
N ASN A 84 -6.21 14.69 -12.65
CA ASN A 84 -7.22 15.74 -12.80
C ASN A 84 -8.27 15.33 -13.85
N PRO A 85 -9.49 15.91 -13.81
CA PRO A 85 -10.46 15.73 -14.87
C PRO A 85 -9.89 16.12 -16.24
N GLY A 86 -10.02 15.22 -17.22
CA GLY A 86 -9.49 15.41 -18.58
C GLY A 86 -8.02 15.03 -18.79
N GLU A 87 -7.28 14.68 -17.77
CA GLU A 87 -5.92 14.16 -17.92
C GLU A 87 -5.92 12.69 -18.34
N THR A 88 -4.96 12.35 -19.19
CA THR A 88 -4.72 10.97 -19.59
C THR A 88 -3.89 10.21 -18.54
N ARG A 89 -3.89 8.89 -18.62
CA ARG A 89 -3.01 8.04 -17.79
C ARG A 89 -1.52 8.38 -18.04
N MET A 90 -1.16 8.74 -19.27
CA MET A 90 0.21 9.15 -19.62
C MET A 90 0.62 10.47 -18.96
N ASP A 91 -0.30 11.43 -18.87
CA ASP A 91 -0.01 12.69 -18.17
C ASP A 91 0.26 12.45 -16.68
N LEU A 92 -0.50 11.56 -16.04
CA LEU A 92 -0.27 11.16 -14.66
C LEU A 92 1.09 10.47 -14.48
N ILE A 93 1.46 9.55 -15.39
CA ILE A 93 2.76 8.89 -15.38
C ILE A 93 3.88 9.93 -15.47
N ASN A 94 3.79 10.87 -16.41
CA ASN A 94 4.81 11.90 -16.60
C ASN A 94 4.97 12.78 -15.33
N LYS A 95 3.87 13.24 -14.74
CA LYS A 95 3.90 14.01 -13.50
C LYS A 95 4.55 13.22 -12.36
N ASN A 96 4.07 12.01 -12.12
CA ASN A 96 4.55 11.20 -11.00
C ASN A 96 5.99 10.72 -11.22
N SER A 97 6.46 10.53 -12.46
CA SER A 97 7.84 10.17 -12.75
C SER A 97 8.83 11.27 -12.30
N VAL A 98 8.49 12.53 -12.48
CA VAL A 98 9.30 13.68 -12.02
C VAL A 98 9.33 13.72 -10.48
N ILE A 99 8.17 13.56 -9.84
CA ILE A 99 8.06 13.51 -8.38
C ILE A 99 8.88 12.36 -7.82
N PHE A 100 8.76 11.17 -8.37
CA PHE A 100 9.49 9.98 -7.93
C PHE A 100 10.99 10.13 -8.12
N LYS A 101 11.43 10.68 -9.26
CA LYS A 101 12.85 10.96 -9.49
C LYS A 101 13.42 11.87 -8.40
N SER A 102 12.70 12.93 -8.04
CA SER A 102 13.11 13.84 -6.97
C SER A 102 13.18 13.13 -5.63
N ILE A 103 12.11 12.44 -5.22
CA ILE A 103 12.03 11.73 -3.94
C ILE A 103 13.13 10.67 -3.82
N VAL A 104 13.23 9.78 -4.80
CA VAL A 104 14.19 8.68 -4.76
C VAL A 104 15.62 9.21 -4.75
N THR A 105 15.91 10.28 -5.52
CA THR A 105 17.24 10.92 -5.51
C THR A 105 17.58 11.47 -4.12
N GLU A 106 16.65 12.14 -3.44
CA GLU A 106 16.90 12.67 -2.09
C GLU A 106 17.06 11.56 -1.05
N VAL A 107 16.25 10.49 -1.12
CA VAL A 107 16.42 9.31 -0.25
C VAL A 107 17.80 8.69 -0.45
N MET A 108 18.21 8.46 -1.69
CA MET A 108 19.50 7.81 -2.00
C MET A 108 20.72 8.68 -1.66
N LYS A 109 20.63 10.00 -1.69
CA LYS A 109 21.67 10.91 -1.20
C LYS A 109 21.97 10.71 0.29
N ASN A 110 21.01 10.21 1.05
CA ASN A 110 21.15 9.92 2.47
C ASN A 110 21.58 8.49 2.76
N GLU A 111 22.19 7.80 1.81
CA GLU A 111 22.79 6.46 1.96
C GLU A 111 21.76 5.39 2.41
N PHE A 112 20.51 5.50 1.99
CA PHE A 112 19.47 4.52 2.29
C PHE A 112 19.80 3.16 1.68
N ASP A 113 19.75 2.09 2.50
CA ASP A 113 19.99 0.69 2.11
C ASP A 113 18.86 -0.25 2.58
N GLY A 114 17.69 0.26 2.86
CA GLY A 114 16.50 -0.50 3.24
C GLY A 114 15.68 -0.97 2.05
N ILE A 115 14.37 -1.12 2.27
CA ILE A 115 13.39 -1.54 1.28
C ILE A 115 12.47 -0.37 0.93
N PHE A 116 12.33 -0.08 -0.36
CA PHE A 116 11.26 0.81 -0.83
C PHE A 116 9.94 0.04 -0.92
N LEU A 117 8.89 0.60 -0.31
CA LEU A 117 7.50 0.14 -0.46
C LEU A 117 6.69 1.19 -1.21
N ILE A 118 6.15 0.84 -2.37
CA ILE A 118 5.47 1.79 -3.26
C ILE A 118 3.96 1.61 -3.17
N ALA A 119 3.25 2.74 -2.97
CA ALA A 119 1.79 2.80 -2.88
C ALA A 119 1.16 3.79 -3.87
N THR A 120 1.95 4.51 -4.66
CA THR A 120 1.48 5.54 -5.57
C THR A 120 1.13 4.98 -6.94
N ASN A 121 -0.02 5.39 -7.48
CA ASN A 121 -0.43 5.03 -8.83
C ASN A 121 0.21 5.95 -9.91
N PRO A 122 0.42 5.41 -11.12
CA PRO A 122 0.27 4.00 -11.55
C PRO A 122 1.33 3.09 -10.95
N LEU A 123 0.88 2.13 -10.12
CA LEU A 123 1.71 1.43 -9.15
C LEU A 123 2.91 0.71 -9.76
N ASP A 124 2.68 -0.13 -10.77
CA ASP A 124 3.74 -0.96 -11.36
C ASP A 124 4.80 -0.10 -12.06
N VAL A 125 4.35 0.99 -12.72
CA VAL A 125 5.26 1.97 -13.35
C VAL A 125 6.09 2.70 -12.30
N MET A 126 5.47 3.16 -11.22
CA MET A 126 6.19 3.87 -10.15
C MET A 126 7.17 2.94 -9.41
N THR A 127 6.81 1.69 -9.21
CA THR A 127 7.69 0.65 -8.67
C THR A 127 8.91 0.43 -9.58
N TYR A 128 8.69 0.29 -10.88
CA TYR A 128 9.77 0.16 -11.86
C TYR A 128 10.69 1.38 -11.91
N LEU A 129 10.11 2.58 -11.88
CA LEU A 129 10.89 3.83 -11.88
C LEU A 129 11.70 3.99 -10.59
N THR A 130 11.16 3.59 -9.44
CA THR A 130 11.91 3.57 -8.17
C THR A 130 13.15 2.69 -8.28
N TRP A 131 13.00 1.50 -8.84
CA TRP A 131 14.14 0.61 -9.11
C TRP A 131 15.18 1.29 -10.01
N LYS A 132 14.75 1.92 -11.11
CA LYS A 132 15.66 2.59 -12.06
C LYS A 132 16.39 3.79 -11.45
N TYR A 133 15.73 4.56 -10.58
CA TYR A 133 16.32 5.76 -9.98
C TYR A 133 17.19 5.47 -8.76
N SER A 134 16.87 4.41 -8.00
CA SER A 134 17.61 4.06 -6.78
C SER A 134 18.90 3.31 -7.05
N ASN A 135 19.02 2.61 -8.18
CA ASN A 135 20.11 1.65 -8.47
C ASN A 135 20.24 0.52 -7.43
N LEU A 136 19.27 0.34 -6.53
CA LEU A 136 19.24 -0.79 -5.60
C LEU A 136 18.88 -2.09 -6.34
N PRO A 137 19.23 -3.26 -5.78
CA PRO A 137 18.74 -4.53 -6.28
C PRO A 137 17.22 -4.55 -6.34
N HIS A 138 16.63 -5.18 -7.37
CA HIS A 138 15.18 -5.24 -7.53
C HIS A 138 14.46 -5.87 -6.32
N SER A 139 15.14 -6.76 -5.57
CA SER A 139 14.63 -7.36 -4.32
C SER A 139 14.42 -6.35 -3.18
N ARG A 140 14.96 -5.13 -3.31
CA ARG A 140 14.76 -4.03 -2.35
C ARG A 140 13.63 -3.08 -2.75
N ILE A 141 12.92 -3.36 -3.84
CA ILE A 141 11.82 -2.52 -4.33
C ILE A 141 10.54 -3.35 -4.39
N ILE A 142 9.57 -2.99 -3.56
CA ILE A 142 8.31 -3.70 -3.44
C ILE A 142 7.17 -2.72 -3.76
N GLY A 143 6.35 -3.06 -4.74
CA GLY A 143 5.07 -2.40 -4.96
C GLY A 143 3.98 -3.08 -4.13
N SER A 144 2.96 -2.35 -3.72
CA SER A 144 1.78 -2.94 -3.05
C SER A 144 1.03 -3.91 -3.97
N GLY A 145 1.27 -3.87 -5.27
CA GLY A 145 0.76 -4.78 -6.28
C GLY A 145 -0.76 -4.90 -6.23
N THR A 146 -1.24 -6.08 -6.47
CA THR A 146 -2.65 -6.46 -6.42
C THR A 146 -3.11 -6.92 -5.03
N SER A 147 -2.40 -6.50 -3.96
CA SER A 147 -2.76 -6.88 -2.58
C SER A 147 -4.14 -6.40 -2.17
N LEU A 148 -4.52 -5.19 -2.58
CA LEU A 148 -5.84 -4.63 -2.29
C LEU A 148 -6.93 -5.33 -3.10
N ASP A 149 -6.67 -5.64 -4.37
CA ASP A 149 -7.63 -6.33 -5.25
C ASP A 149 -7.85 -7.77 -4.74
N THR A 150 -6.77 -8.43 -4.30
CA THR A 150 -6.83 -9.71 -3.59
C THR A 150 -7.68 -9.62 -2.31
N SER A 151 -7.50 -8.57 -1.52
CA SER A 151 -8.30 -8.36 -0.30
C SER A 151 -9.79 -8.17 -0.62
N ARG A 152 -10.12 -7.41 -1.68
CA ARG A 152 -11.49 -7.24 -2.17
C ARG A 152 -12.10 -8.57 -2.64
N LEU A 153 -11.34 -9.35 -3.41
CA LEU A 153 -11.77 -10.67 -3.88
C LEU A 153 -12.11 -11.57 -2.69
N ARG A 154 -11.21 -11.68 -1.72
CA ARG A 154 -11.41 -12.50 -0.53
C ARG A 154 -12.61 -12.05 0.29
N PHE A 155 -12.79 -10.74 0.44
CA PHE A 155 -13.95 -10.16 1.12
C PHE A 155 -15.26 -10.54 0.42
N MET A 156 -15.36 -10.33 -0.90
CA MET A 156 -16.59 -10.59 -1.66
C MET A 156 -16.95 -12.08 -1.70
N ILE A 157 -15.96 -12.97 -1.80
CA ILE A 157 -16.17 -14.42 -1.69
C ILE A 157 -16.64 -14.78 -0.27
N GLY A 158 -15.98 -14.23 0.74
CA GLY A 158 -16.36 -14.45 2.15
C GLY A 158 -17.78 -14.01 2.45
N GLU A 159 -18.18 -12.84 1.96
CA GLU A 159 -19.54 -12.30 2.08
C GLU A 159 -20.57 -13.18 1.36
N LYS A 160 -20.27 -13.60 0.12
CA LYS A 160 -21.15 -14.47 -0.67
C LYS A 160 -21.41 -15.82 0.01
N LEU A 161 -20.40 -16.39 0.66
CA LEU A 161 -20.46 -17.71 1.28
C LEU A 161 -20.70 -17.66 2.80
N ASN A 162 -20.81 -16.47 3.37
CA ASN A 162 -20.96 -16.25 4.81
C ASN A 162 -19.83 -16.90 5.64
N ILE A 163 -18.58 -16.73 5.17
CA ILE A 163 -17.37 -17.21 5.85
C ILE A 163 -16.35 -16.07 6.06
N SER A 164 -15.40 -16.29 6.95
CA SER A 164 -14.32 -15.33 7.15
C SER A 164 -13.49 -15.14 5.86
N PRO A 165 -13.24 -13.91 5.40
CA PRO A 165 -12.31 -13.65 4.29
C PRO A 165 -10.91 -14.24 4.51
N LYS A 166 -10.50 -14.45 5.77
CA LYS A 166 -9.22 -15.08 6.12
C LYS A 166 -9.15 -16.56 5.72
N SER A 167 -10.31 -17.23 5.57
CA SER A 167 -10.40 -18.63 5.15
C SER A 167 -10.42 -18.79 3.63
N VAL A 168 -10.44 -17.69 2.88
CA VAL A 168 -10.41 -17.67 1.42
C VAL A 168 -8.97 -17.53 0.95
N HIS A 169 -8.47 -18.51 0.22
CA HIS A 169 -7.13 -18.51 -0.40
C HIS A 169 -7.28 -18.30 -1.91
N ALA A 170 -7.63 -17.10 -2.29
CA ALA A 170 -7.76 -16.63 -3.66
C ALA A 170 -6.94 -15.36 -3.84
N TYR A 171 -6.43 -15.14 -5.05
CA TYR A 171 -5.54 -14.03 -5.37
C TYR A 171 -5.97 -13.34 -6.66
N ILE A 172 -5.71 -12.06 -6.74
CA ILE A 172 -5.60 -11.32 -7.99
C ILE A 172 -4.11 -11.19 -8.29
N ILE A 173 -3.71 -11.44 -9.53
CA ILE A 173 -2.32 -11.33 -9.98
C ILE A 173 -2.22 -10.55 -11.28
N GLY A 174 -1.00 -10.21 -11.69
CA GLY A 174 -0.74 -9.36 -12.84
C GLY A 174 -0.47 -7.90 -12.45
N GLU A 175 -0.65 -6.98 -13.37
CA GLU A 175 -0.55 -5.54 -13.15
C GLU A 175 -1.74 -5.05 -12.31
N HIS A 176 -1.50 -4.15 -11.35
CA HIS A 176 -2.60 -3.48 -10.65
C HIS A 176 -3.32 -2.52 -11.59
N GLY A 177 -4.45 -2.96 -12.14
CA GLY A 177 -5.25 -2.23 -13.12
C GLY A 177 -6.12 -3.14 -13.98
N ASP A 178 -6.44 -2.69 -15.19
CA ASP A 178 -7.41 -3.38 -16.05
C ASP A 178 -6.94 -4.75 -16.58
N SER A 179 -5.63 -5.01 -16.55
CA SER A 179 -5.02 -6.28 -17.00
C SER A 179 -4.81 -7.31 -15.90
N GLU A 180 -5.23 -7.01 -14.65
CA GLU A 180 -5.22 -7.99 -13.57
C GLU A 180 -6.14 -9.18 -13.86
N PHE A 181 -5.88 -10.34 -13.25
CA PHE A 181 -6.77 -11.50 -13.36
C PHE A 181 -6.77 -12.37 -12.10
N ALA A 182 -7.83 -13.18 -11.96
CA ALA A 182 -8.02 -14.11 -10.85
C ALA A 182 -7.82 -15.56 -11.32
N PRO A 183 -6.74 -16.26 -10.92
CA PRO A 183 -6.53 -17.68 -11.25
C PRO A 183 -7.39 -18.59 -10.35
N PHE A 184 -8.69 -18.66 -10.61
CA PHE A 184 -9.64 -19.42 -9.79
C PHE A 184 -9.35 -20.93 -9.74
N SER A 185 -8.65 -21.48 -10.73
CA SER A 185 -8.22 -22.88 -10.71
C SER A 185 -7.41 -23.26 -9.47
N ASN A 186 -6.68 -22.28 -8.91
CA ASN A 186 -5.82 -22.46 -7.73
C ASN A 186 -6.46 -21.88 -6.44
N ALA A 187 -7.68 -21.34 -6.54
CA ALA A 187 -8.35 -20.76 -5.39
C ALA A 187 -8.98 -21.85 -4.52
N THR A 188 -8.81 -21.71 -3.20
CA THR A 188 -9.34 -22.67 -2.22
C THR A 188 -10.03 -21.98 -1.06
N ILE A 189 -10.96 -22.71 -0.44
CA ILE A 189 -11.58 -22.39 0.84
C ILE A 189 -11.27 -23.55 1.78
N GLY A 190 -10.43 -23.27 2.79
CA GLY A 190 -9.81 -24.36 3.53
C GLY A 190 -8.97 -25.24 2.59
N LEU A 191 -9.27 -26.53 2.53
CA LEU A 191 -8.59 -27.50 1.66
C LEU A 191 -9.36 -27.84 0.39
N GLN A 192 -10.47 -27.19 0.11
CA GLN A 192 -11.34 -27.50 -1.03
C GLN A 192 -11.21 -26.45 -2.12
N ASN A 193 -11.27 -26.89 -3.38
CA ASN A 193 -11.27 -25.98 -4.52
C ASN A 193 -12.53 -25.10 -4.51
N ILE A 194 -12.38 -23.84 -4.92
CA ILE A 194 -13.45 -22.84 -4.91
C ILE A 194 -14.65 -23.24 -5.78
N HIS A 195 -14.41 -24.02 -6.86
CA HIS A 195 -15.46 -24.52 -7.75
C HIS A 195 -16.39 -25.54 -7.09
N ASN A 196 -16.06 -26.05 -5.89
CA ASN A 196 -16.98 -26.84 -5.09
C ASN A 196 -18.08 -26.00 -4.42
N PHE A 197 -17.89 -24.67 -4.38
CA PHE A 197 -18.78 -23.71 -3.68
C PHE A 197 -19.46 -22.74 -4.63
N LEU A 198 -18.76 -22.30 -5.68
CA LEU A 198 -19.22 -21.29 -6.63
C LEU A 198 -18.96 -21.77 -8.06
N ASN A 199 -19.91 -21.52 -8.95
CA ASN A 199 -19.74 -21.77 -10.38
C ASN A 199 -19.01 -20.61 -11.09
N ASP A 200 -18.64 -20.81 -12.35
CA ASP A 200 -17.87 -19.83 -13.13
C ASP A 200 -18.60 -18.49 -13.29
N ASP A 201 -19.92 -18.48 -13.46
CA ASP A 201 -20.70 -17.25 -13.60
C ASP A 201 -20.67 -16.42 -12.31
N GLU A 202 -20.78 -17.07 -11.16
CA GLU A 202 -20.67 -16.41 -9.85
C GLU A 202 -19.28 -15.86 -9.62
N LEU A 203 -18.24 -16.62 -9.93
CA LEU A 203 -16.84 -16.20 -9.82
C LEU A 203 -16.52 -15.02 -10.74
N ASN A 204 -16.97 -15.07 -11.99
CA ASN A 204 -16.79 -13.99 -12.96
C ASN A 204 -17.52 -12.72 -12.52
N LYS A 205 -18.71 -12.83 -11.95
CA LYS A 205 -19.44 -11.68 -11.38
C LYS A 205 -18.70 -11.05 -10.20
N ILE A 206 -18.17 -11.86 -9.29
CA ILE A 206 -17.37 -11.38 -8.17
C ILE A 206 -16.13 -10.68 -8.69
N TYR A 207 -15.40 -11.27 -9.62
CA TYR A 207 -14.20 -10.68 -10.21
C TYR A 207 -14.49 -9.33 -10.89
N HIS A 208 -15.59 -9.24 -11.65
CA HIS A 208 -16.02 -7.98 -12.25
C HIS A 208 -16.27 -6.89 -11.18
N ASN A 209 -16.89 -7.26 -10.07
CA ASN A 209 -17.14 -6.35 -8.95
C ASN A 209 -15.83 -5.91 -8.27
N VAL A 210 -14.83 -6.80 -8.18
CA VAL A 210 -13.49 -6.45 -7.67
C VAL A 210 -12.85 -5.36 -8.51
N LYS A 211 -12.84 -5.51 -9.84
CA LYS A 211 -12.29 -4.51 -10.79
C LYS A 211 -12.99 -3.16 -10.66
N ASN A 212 -14.30 -3.16 -10.43
CA ASN A 212 -15.09 -1.93 -10.33
C ASN A 212 -15.10 -1.32 -8.92
N ALA A 213 -14.64 -2.02 -7.90
CA ALA A 213 -14.76 -1.59 -6.51
C ALA A 213 -14.11 -0.22 -6.23
N ALA A 214 -12.97 0.07 -6.86
CA ALA A 214 -12.30 1.35 -6.71
C ALA A 214 -13.17 2.50 -7.23
N TYR A 215 -13.77 2.35 -8.42
CA TYR A 215 -14.64 3.34 -9.03
C TYR A 215 -15.88 3.60 -8.18
N GLU A 216 -16.51 2.55 -7.66
CA GLU A 216 -17.66 2.64 -6.76
C GLU A 216 -17.34 3.45 -5.48
N ILE A 217 -16.20 3.16 -4.85
CA ILE A 217 -15.76 3.87 -3.65
C ILE A 217 -15.43 5.32 -3.96
N ILE A 218 -14.71 5.60 -5.04
CA ILE A 218 -14.31 6.96 -5.44
C ILE A 218 -15.55 7.80 -5.79
N ASN A 219 -16.53 7.24 -6.48
CA ASN A 219 -17.78 7.94 -6.80
C ASN A 219 -18.53 8.38 -5.52
N ARG A 220 -18.49 7.56 -4.46
CA ARG A 220 -19.22 7.83 -3.20
C ARG A 220 -18.45 8.73 -2.24
N LYS A 221 -17.14 8.49 -2.03
CA LYS A 221 -16.34 9.18 -1.02
C LYS A 221 -15.11 9.90 -1.55
N LYS A 222 -14.96 10.00 -2.88
CA LYS A 222 -13.91 10.75 -3.63
C LYS A 222 -12.52 10.10 -3.61
N ALA A 223 -12.22 9.18 -2.70
CA ALA A 223 -10.94 8.49 -2.64
C ALA A 223 -11.09 7.13 -1.94
N THR A 224 -10.19 6.21 -2.22
CA THR A 224 -10.04 4.93 -1.51
C THR A 224 -8.69 4.92 -0.79
N TYR A 225 -8.65 4.58 0.50
CA TYR A 225 -7.42 4.64 1.29
C TYR A 225 -7.37 3.70 2.51
N TYR A 226 -8.50 3.30 3.13
CA TYR A 226 -8.45 2.42 4.30
C TYR A 226 -7.94 1.02 3.96
N GLY A 227 -8.45 0.44 2.88
CA GLY A 227 -8.06 -0.91 2.46
C GLY A 227 -6.59 -1.02 2.11
N ILE A 228 -6.05 -0.04 1.36
CA ILE A 228 -4.62 -0.04 1.02
C ILE A 228 -3.75 0.19 2.26
N GLY A 229 -4.18 1.02 3.23
CA GLY A 229 -3.47 1.18 4.49
C GLY A 229 -3.27 -0.15 5.22
N MET A 230 -4.33 -0.99 5.28
CA MET A 230 -4.26 -2.34 5.86
C MET A 230 -3.34 -3.28 5.06
N CYS A 231 -3.36 -3.20 3.73
CA CYS A 231 -2.47 -4.00 2.87
C CYS A 231 -1.00 -3.63 3.09
N LEU A 232 -0.70 -2.34 3.19
CA LEU A 232 0.67 -1.86 3.44
C LEU A 232 1.19 -2.37 4.80
N VAL A 233 0.36 -2.39 5.85
CA VAL A 233 0.74 -2.98 7.15
C VAL A 233 1.02 -4.48 7.01
N ARG A 234 0.20 -5.23 6.27
CA ARG A 234 0.45 -6.67 6.04
C ARG A 234 1.79 -6.90 5.33
N ILE A 235 2.10 -6.08 4.30
CA ILE A 235 3.39 -6.15 3.59
C ILE A 235 4.54 -5.78 4.53
N THR A 236 4.40 -4.71 5.29
CA THR A 236 5.39 -4.28 6.29
C THR A 236 5.69 -5.39 7.30
N ASN A 237 4.66 -6.01 7.87
CA ASN A 237 4.85 -7.12 8.82
C ASN A 237 5.56 -8.30 8.16
N ALA A 238 5.24 -8.64 6.91
CA ALA A 238 5.93 -9.69 6.17
C ALA A 238 7.42 -9.38 5.96
N ILE A 239 7.75 -8.13 5.64
CA ILE A 239 9.14 -7.66 5.48
C ILE A 239 9.90 -7.75 6.82
N LEU A 240 9.33 -7.19 7.90
CA LEU A 240 9.99 -7.11 9.19
C LEU A 240 10.13 -8.48 9.88
N ASN A 241 9.22 -9.41 9.62
CA ASN A 241 9.24 -10.76 10.18
C ASN A 241 9.88 -11.80 9.25
N ASN A 242 10.32 -11.40 8.06
CA ASN A 242 10.90 -12.30 7.05
C ASN A 242 9.95 -13.47 6.67
N GLU A 243 8.66 -13.13 6.40
CA GLU A 243 7.58 -14.04 5.96
C GLU A 243 7.50 -14.15 4.43
#